data_f2cf5391d2f488cad7d33b9993760e8d
#
_entry.id   f2cf5391d2f488cad7d33b9993760e8d
#
_cell.length_a   1.000
_cell.length_b   1.000
_cell.length_c   1.000
_cell.angle_alpha   90.00
_cell.angle_beta   90.00
_cell.angle_gamma   90.00
#
_symmetry.space_group_name_H-M   'P 1'
#
loop_
_entity.id
_entity.type
_entity.pdbx_description
1 polymer ?
#
loop_
_entity_poly.entity_id
_entity_poly.type
_entity_poly.pdbx_seq_one_letter_code
_entity_poly.pdbx_strand_id
1 'polypeptide(L)'
;MVLQLEQLVKDIRRCKICVTAPLNEPLPHDPRPVLQVSSTARLAICGQAPGTKVHLSGRPFTDRSGDRLREWLGLSCEVFYDASKVAVVPMGFCFPGQTAQGADLPPRKECVAAWHDQLMPLLQEVRLVLVVGRYAMAYHMNIPASRTLADVVSSYESYFASQALPRLLPLPHPSWRNTHWLKKNPWFEAAYVPRLRQAVADVLAL
;
A
#
# COMPACT_ATOMS: atom_id res chain seq x y z
N MET A 1 -12.96 -20.01 0.38
CA MET A 1 -12.07 -18.84 0.51
C MET A 1 -11.46 -18.40 -0.83
N VAL A 2 -10.77 -19.24 -1.59
CA VAL A 2 -10.20 -18.84 -2.91
C VAL A 2 -11.27 -18.27 -3.84
N LEU A 3 -12.36 -19.00 -4.06
CA LEU A 3 -13.49 -18.55 -4.91
C LEU A 3 -14.13 -17.25 -4.37
N GLN A 4 -14.18 -17.07 -3.06
CA GLN A 4 -14.73 -15.86 -2.44
C GLN A 4 -13.80 -14.64 -2.71
N LEU A 5 -12.49 -14.81 -2.60
CA LEU A 5 -11.52 -13.76 -2.95
C LEU A 5 -11.61 -13.40 -4.43
N GLU A 6 -11.66 -14.40 -5.31
CA GLU A 6 -11.79 -14.16 -6.76
C GLU A 6 -13.07 -13.40 -7.12
N GLN A 7 -14.20 -13.75 -6.48
CA GLN A 7 -15.46 -13.04 -6.70
C GLN A 7 -15.36 -11.61 -6.19
N LEU A 8 -14.86 -11.39 -4.97
CA LEU A 8 -14.68 -10.06 -4.41
C LEU A 8 -13.77 -9.17 -5.27
N VAL A 9 -12.68 -9.73 -5.82
CA VAL A 9 -11.78 -9.00 -6.73
C VAL A 9 -12.51 -8.60 -8.02
N LYS A 10 -13.37 -9.47 -8.56
CA LYS A 10 -14.20 -9.14 -9.74
C LYS A 10 -15.15 -7.98 -9.42
N ASP A 11 -15.76 -7.98 -8.25
CA ASP A 11 -16.69 -6.93 -7.82
C ASP A 11 -15.95 -5.60 -7.57
N ILE A 12 -14.78 -5.64 -6.92
CA ILE A 12 -13.91 -4.46 -6.77
C ILE A 12 -13.54 -3.88 -8.13
N ARG A 13 -13.13 -4.71 -9.10
CA ARG A 13 -12.74 -4.25 -10.44
C ARG A 13 -13.86 -3.60 -11.23
N ARG A 14 -15.12 -3.91 -10.91
CA ARG A 14 -16.34 -3.32 -11.50
C ARG A 14 -16.90 -2.15 -10.70
N CYS A 15 -16.26 -1.81 -9.57
CA CYS A 15 -16.75 -0.80 -8.64
C CYS A 15 -16.84 0.58 -9.30
N LYS A 16 -17.97 1.24 -9.12
CA LYS A 16 -18.24 2.62 -9.58
C LYS A 16 -18.78 3.54 -8.47
N ILE A 17 -18.67 3.12 -7.20
CA ILE A 17 -19.25 3.84 -6.05
C ILE A 17 -18.84 5.31 -6.04
N CYS A 18 -17.56 5.62 -6.31
CA CYS A 18 -17.04 6.98 -6.33
C CYS A 18 -17.62 7.88 -7.45
N VAL A 19 -18.44 7.33 -8.35
CA VAL A 19 -19.15 8.08 -9.39
C VAL A 19 -20.65 8.01 -9.16
N THR A 20 -21.19 6.83 -8.81
CA THR A 20 -22.63 6.60 -8.68
C THR A 20 -23.21 7.02 -7.32
N ALA A 21 -22.41 6.94 -6.27
CA ALA A 21 -22.78 7.30 -4.90
C ALA A 21 -21.58 7.88 -4.12
N PRO A 22 -20.97 8.98 -4.61
CA PRO A 22 -19.80 9.55 -3.97
C PRO A 22 -20.16 10.23 -2.64
N LEU A 23 -19.26 10.15 -1.65
CA LEU A 23 -19.40 10.89 -0.38
C LEU A 23 -19.17 12.40 -0.56
N ASN A 24 -18.41 12.78 -1.57
CA ASN A 24 -18.12 14.16 -1.95
C ASN A 24 -18.26 14.28 -3.47
N GLU A 25 -17.50 15.18 -4.11
CA GLU A 25 -17.47 15.27 -5.56
C GLU A 25 -17.16 13.92 -6.22
N PRO A 26 -17.84 13.56 -7.32
CA PRO A 26 -17.54 12.34 -8.05
C PRO A 26 -16.11 12.33 -8.59
N LEU A 27 -15.58 11.16 -8.92
CA LEU A 27 -14.29 11.07 -9.63
C LEU A 27 -14.40 11.84 -10.96
N PRO A 28 -13.35 12.60 -11.33
CA PRO A 28 -13.33 13.39 -12.57
C PRO A 28 -13.09 12.54 -13.84
N HIS A 29 -13.06 11.23 -13.70
CA HIS A 29 -12.79 10.25 -14.76
C HIS A 29 -13.44 8.91 -14.43
N ASP A 30 -13.46 8.00 -15.39
CA ASP A 30 -13.97 6.64 -15.19
C ASP A 30 -13.17 5.90 -14.11
N PRO A 31 -13.85 5.22 -13.18
CA PRO A 31 -13.19 4.39 -12.17
C PRO A 31 -12.37 3.28 -12.81
N ARG A 32 -11.15 3.12 -12.34
CA ARG A 32 -10.26 2.02 -12.73
C ARG A 32 -9.58 1.48 -11.48
N PRO A 33 -10.22 0.53 -10.77
CA PRO A 33 -9.63 -0.08 -9.59
C PRO A 33 -8.36 -0.85 -9.90
N VAL A 34 -7.27 -0.54 -9.19
CA VAL A 34 -5.97 -1.18 -9.34
C VAL A 34 -5.58 -1.81 -8.01
N LEU A 35 -5.46 -3.13 -8.01
CA LEU A 35 -4.99 -3.94 -6.89
C LEU A 35 -4.31 -5.20 -7.43
N GLN A 36 -3.50 -5.84 -6.58
CA GLN A 36 -2.88 -7.13 -6.85
C GLN A 36 -3.06 -8.00 -5.62
N VAL A 37 -3.72 -9.14 -5.73
CA VAL A 37 -3.97 -10.03 -4.58
C VAL A 37 -4.05 -11.49 -5.02
N SER A 38 -3.64 -12.36 -4.12
CA SER A 38 -3.85 -13.81 -4.20
C SER A 38 -4.04 -14.35 -2.78
N SER A 39 -4.75 -15.45 -2.63
CA SER A 39 -4.91 -16.15 -1.35
C SER A 39 -3.62 -16.72 -0.78
N THR A 40 -2.58 -16.87 -1.61
CA THR A 40 -1.27 -17.40 -1.22
C THR A 40 -0.22 -16.34 -0.92
N ALA A 41 -0.55 -15.04 -1.15
CA ALA A 41 0.37 -13.94 -0.89
C ALA A 41 0.80 -13.91 0.58
N ARG A 42 2.10 -13.82 0.82
CA ARG A 42 2.68 -13.73 2.18
C ARG A 42 3.09 -12.32 2.58
N LEU A 43 3.32 -11.46 1.60
CA LEU A 43 3.61 -10.04 1.78
C LEU A 43 2.44 -9.21 1.28
N ALA A 44 1.95 -8.25 2.07
CA ALA A 44 1.01 -7.24 1.60
C ALA A 44 1.63 -5.84 1.65
N ILE A 45 1.32 -5.02 0.66
CA ILE A 45 1.74 -3.61 0.58
C ILE A 45 0.48 -2.75 0.57
N CYS A 46 0.22 -2.05 1.66
CA CYS A 46 -0.91 -1.15 1.82
C CYS A 46 -0.45 0.30 1.65
N GLY A 47 -0.76 0.90 0.52
CA GLY A 47 -0.38 2.28 0.16
C GLY A 47 -1.56 3.24 0.15
N GLN A 48 -1.36 4.41 -0.43
CA GLN A 48 -2.40 5.46 -0.46
C GLN A 48 -3.47 5.18 -1.52
N ALA A 49 -3.15 5.39 -2.79
CA ALA A 49 -4.02 5.20 -3.95
C ALA A 49 -3.17 5.19 -5.23
N PRO A 50 -3.70 4.69 -6.36
CA PRO A 50 -3.06 4.83 -7.66
C PRO A 50 -2.77 6.29 -8.01
N GLY A 51 -1.57 6.59 -8.48
CA GLY A 51 -1.26 7.85 -9.15
C GLY A 51 -1.60 7.78 -10.65
N THR A 52 -1.39 8.87 -11.39
CA THR A 52 -1.72 8.97 -12.83
C THR A 52 -1.12 7.83 -13.66
N LYS A 53 0.17 7.51 -13.47
CA LYS A 53 0.83 6.43 -14.24
C LYS A 53 0.25 5.05 -13.94
N VAL A 54 -0.07 4.79 -12.67
CA VAL A 54 -0.71 3.55 -12.24
C VAL A 54 -2.13 3.45 -12.79
N HIS A 55 -2.89 4.55 -12.77
CA HIS A 55 -4.21 4.62 -13.39
C HIS A 55 -4.15 4.27 -14.90
N LEU A 56 -3.21 4.85 -15.64
CA LEU A 56 -3.05 4.59 -17.07
C LEU A 56 -2.62 3.14 -17.37
N SER A 57 -1.67 2.61 -16.60
CA SER A 57 -1.15 1.25 -16.83
C SER A 57 -2.08 0.14 -16.31
N GLY A 58 -2.89 0.42 -15.27
CA GLY A 58 -3.67 -0.58 -14.54
C GLY A 58 -2.82 -1.52 -13.68
N ARG A 59 -1.55 -1.21 -13.45
CA ARG A 59 -0.60 -2.03 -12.70
C ARG A 59 -0.02 -1.24 -11.54
N PRO A 60 -0.05 -1.72 -10.28
CA PRO A 60 0.41 -0.97 -9.13
C PRO A 60 1.91 -0.66 -9.19
N PHE A 61 2.30 0.50 -8.68
CA PHE A 61 3.70 0.90 -8.56
C PHE A 61 4.53 0.83 -9.87
N THR A 62 3.95 1.24 -11.01
CA THR A 62 4.64 1.32 -12.31
C THR A 62 5.39 2.63 -12.53
N ASP A 63 5.46 3.48 -11.53
CA ASP A 63 6.16 4.76 -11.54
C ASP A 63 7.50 4.69 -10.77
N ARG A 64 8.22 5.83 -10.70
CA ARG A 64 9.48 5.95 -9.96
C ARG A 64 9.35 5.63 -8.46
N SER A 65 8.15 5.79 -7.89
CA SER A 65 7.91 5.37 -6.50
C SER A 65 8.00 3.86 -6.38
N GLY A 66 7.50 3.14 -7.38
CA GLY A 66 7.60 1.69 -7.44
C GLY A 66 9.04 1.20 -7.60
N ASP A 67 9.87 1.90 -8.41
CA ASP A 67 11.29 1.56 -8.57
C ASP A 67 11.98 1.64 -7.20
N ARG A 68 11.82 2.77 -6.50
CA ARG A 68 12.40 2.97 -5.16
C ARG A 68 11.86 1.97 -4.14
N LEU A 69 10.55 1.66 -4.20
CA LEU A 69 9.97 0.67 -3.29
C LEU A 69 10.62 -0.71 -3.48
N ARG A 70 10.71 -1.18 -4.72
CA ARG A 70 11.39 -2.45 -5.03
C ARG A 70 12.84 -2.46 -4.57
N GLU A 71 13.56 -1.36 -4.76
CA GLU A 71 14.92 -1.21 -4.26
C GLU A 71 14.98 -1.34 -2.73
N TRP A 72 14.12 -0.64 -1.97
CA TRP A 72 14.05 -0.77 -0.51
C TRP A 72 13.73 -2.19 -0.06
N LEU A 73 12.88 -2.90 -0.80
CA LEU A 73 12.47 -4.27 -0.47
C LEU A 73 13.47 -5.33 -0.93
N GLY A 74 14.44 -4.98 -1.79
CA GLY A 74 15.35 -5.94 -2.41
C GLY A 74 14.64 -6.90 -3.37
N LEU A 75 13.53 -6.49 -3.99
CA LEU A 75 12.73 -7.33 -4.87
C LEU A 75 12.95 -7.01 -6.34
N SER A 76 13.07 -8.05 -7.16
CA SER A 76 12.99 -7.90 -8.61
C SER A 76 11.58 -7.52 -9.07
N CYS A 77 11.45 -7.00 -10.29
CA CYS A 77 10.13 -6.76 -10.89
C CYS A 77 9.29 -8.04 -10.96
N GLU A 78 9.92 -9.17 -11.29
CA GLU A 78 9.24 -10.46 -11.39
C GLU A 78 8.61 -10.86 -10.06
N VAL A 79 9.37 -10.86 -8.98
CA VAL A 79 8.88 -11.22 -7.64
C VAL A 79 7.84 -10.22 -7.14
N PHE A 80 8.06 -8.91 -7.34
CA PHE A 80 7.14 -7.88 -6.90
C PHE A 80 5.75 -7.99 -7.54
N TYR A 81 5.69 -8.38 -8.81
CA TYR A 81 4.45 -8.53 -9.56
C TYR A 81 3.90 -9.96 -9.59
N ASP A 82 4.52 -10.88 -8.89
CA ASP A 82 3.96 -12.20 -8.64
C ASP A 82 2.88 -12.09 -7.53
N ALA A 83 1.62 -12.09 -7.95
CA ALA A 83 0.49 -11.97 -7.03
C ALA A 83 0.44 -13.11 -6.00
N SER A 84 1.01 -14.27 -6.30
CA SER A 84 1.07 -15.39 -5.36
C SER A 84 2.00 -15.12 -4.17
N LYS A 85 2.90 -14.16 -4.30
CA LYS A 85 3.89 -13.75 -3.28
C LYS A 85 3.55 -12.42 -2.65
N VAL A 86 3.18 -11.42 -3.47
CA VAL A 86 3.00 -10.02 -3.04
C VAL A 86 1.60 -9.54 -3.37
N ALA A 87 0.84 -9.17 -2.35
CA ALA A 87 -0.41 -8.46 -2.48
C ALA A 87 -0.15 -6.94 -2.45
N VAL A 88 -0.88 -6.17 -3.26
CA VAL A 88 -0.89 -4.70 -3.22
C VAL A 88 -2.33 -4.24 -3.04
N VAL A 89 -2.60 -3.66 -1.86
CA VAL A 89 -3.94 -3.24 -1.43
C VAL A 89 -3.89 -1.77 -1.01
N PRO A 90 -4.01 -0.82 -1.95
CA PRO A 90 -4.02 0.60 -1.61
C PRO A 90 -5.31 0.98 -0.88
N MET A 91 -5.28 2.04 -0.03
CA MET A 91 -6.45 2.55 0.69
C MET A 91 -7.58 3.00 -0.24
N GLY A 92 -7.25 3.58 -1.40
CA GLY A 92 -8.18 3.82 -2.49
C GLY A 92 -7.76 3.02 -3.72
N PHE A 93 -8.64 2.23 -4.33
CA PHE A 93 -8.30 1.42 -5.49
C PHE A 93 -8.26 2.21 -6.80
N CYS A 94 -8.87 3.39 -6.85
CA CYS A 94 -8.85 4.26 -8.02
C CYS A 94 -7.97 5.48 -7.80
N PHE A 95 -7.42 6.03 -8.88
CA PHE A 95 -6.77 7.34 -8.86
C PHE A 95 -7.77 8.40 -8.40
N PRO A 96 -7.50 9.16 -7.32
CA PRO A 96 -8.49 10.10 -6.78
C PRO A 96 -8.54 11.43 -7.54
N GLY A 97 -7.64 11.66 -8.49
CA GLY A 97 -7.41 12.95 -9.13
C GLY A 97 -6.26 13.72 -8.48
N GLN A 98 -6.03 14.94 -8.97
CA GLN A 98 -4.97 15.84 -8.50
C GLN A 98 -5.52 17.23 -8.18
N THR A 99 -4.84 17.93 -7.28
CA THR A 99 -5.03 19.36 -7.07
C THR A 99 -4.53 20.17 -8.28
N ALA A 100 -4.89 21.45 -8.37
CA ALA A 100 -4.40 22.35 -9.40
C ALA A 100 -2.84 22.44 -9.41
N GLN A 101 -2.18 22.15 -8.28
CA GLN A 101 -0.73 22.13 -8.15
C GLN A 101 -0.11 20.75 -8.46
N GLY A 102 -0.90 19.80 -8.99
CA GLY A 102 -0.44 18.47 -9.37
C GLY A 102 -0.15 17.51 -8.20
N ALA A 103 -0.68 17.80 -7.01
CA ALA A 103 -0.61 16.85 -5.89
C ALA A 103 -1.77 15.86 -5.98
N ASP A 104 -1.49 14.57 -5.77
CA ASP A 104 -2.55 13.56 -5.71
C ASP A 104 -3.48 13.85 -4.53
N LEU A 105 -4.78 13.76 -4.79
CA LEU A 105 -5.81 13.91 -3.78
C LEU A 105 -5.77 12.73 -2.77
N PRO A 106 -6.36 12.89 -1.58
CA PRO A 106 -6.51 11.79 -0.62
C PRO A 106 -7.22 10.57 -1.24
N PRO A 107 -6.93 9.36 -0.73
CA PRO A 107 -7.67 8.17 -1.15
C PRO A 107 -9.16 8.34 -0.83
N ARG A 108 -10.00 7.82 -1.69
CA ARG A 108 -11.46 7.86 -1.52
C ARG A 108 -11.90 7.02 -0.34
N LYS A 109 -12.60 7.62 0.62
CA LYS A 109 -13.07 6.95 1.83
C LYS A 109 -14.08 5.84 1.53
N GLU A 110 -14.84 5.98 0.46
CA GLU A 110 -15.80 4.98 -0.03
C GLU A 110 -15.13 3.63 -0.29
N CYS A 111 -13.87 3.61 -0.76
CA CYS A 111 -13.13 2.36 -0.99
C CYS A 111 -12.89 1.58 0.30
N VAL A 112 -12.45 2.25 1.35
CA VAL A 112 -12.20 1.61 2.64
C VAL A 112 -13.48 1.03 3.20
N ALA A 113 -14.54 1.84 3.28
CA ALA A 113 -15.84 1.43 3.83
C ALA A 113 -16.49 0.26 3.07
N ALA A 114 -16.34 0.25 1.74
CA ALA A 114 -16.97 -0.79 0.91
C ALA A 114 -16.18 -2.10 0.87
N TRP A 115 -14.84 -2.06 0.91
CA TRP A 115 -14.04 -3.19 0.46
C TRP A 115 -12.99 -3.72 1.44
N HIS A 116 -12.38 -2.86 2.27
CA HIS A 116 -11.22 -3.30 3.07
C HIS A 116 -11.59 -4.34 4.12
N ASP A 117 -12.71 -4.16 4.81
CA ASP A 117 -13.17 -5.11 5.85
C ASP A 117 -13.57 -6.49 5.27
N GLN A 118 -13.86 -6.54 3.97
CA GLN A 118 -14.14 -7.78 3.27
C GLN A 118 -12.88 -8.42 2.69
N LEU A 119 -11.95 -7.60 2.17
CA LEU A 119 -10.77 -8.07 1.44
C LEU A 119 -9.64 -8.55 2.37
N MET A 120 -9.31 -7.75 3.39
CA MET A 120 -8.15 -8.05 4.25
C MET A 120 -8.27 -9.40 4.98
N PRO A 121 -9.45 -9.80 5.51
CA PRO A 121 -9.60 -11.11 6.16
C PRO A 121 -9.45 -12.30 5.20
N LEU A 122 -9.56 -12.11 3.89
CA LEU A 122 -9.39 -13.18 2.90
C LEU A 122 -7.91 -13.43 2.53
N LEU A 123 -7.00 -12.54 2.96
CA LEU A 123 -5.55 -12.66 2.73
C LEU A 123 -4.86 -13.37 3.90
N GLN A 124 -5.30 -14.59 4.21
CA GLN A 124 -4.93 -15.32 5.44
C GLN A 124 -3.47 -15.77 5.49
N GLU A 125 -2.82 -15.92 4.34
CA GLU A 125 -1.41 -16.30 4.28
C GLU A 125 -0.44 -15.12 4.46
N VAL A 126 -0.95 -13.88 4.51
CA VAL A 126 -0.12 -12.70 4.74
C VAL A 126 0.51 -12.76 6.13
N ARG A 127 1.83 -12.67 6.19
CA ARG A 127 2.64 -12.66 7.42
C ARG A 127 3.26 -11.31 7.70
N LEU A 128 3.44 -10.50 6.65
CA LEU A 128 4.02 -9.16 6.74
C LEU A 128 3.17 -8.18 5.94
N VAL A 129 2.82 -7.05 6.56
CA VAL A 129 2.14 -5.93 5.90
C VAL A 129 3.05 -4.71 5.95
N LEU A 130 3.41 -4.19 4.79
CA LEU A 130 4.11 -2.93 4.66
C LEU A 130 3.08 -1.81 4.58
N VAL A 131 3.08 -0.95 5.58
CA VAL A 131 2.10 0.14 5.72
C VAL A 131 2.73 1.43 5.20
N VAL A 132 2.43 1.80 3.96
CA VAL A 132 3.13 2.84 3.20
C VAL A 132 2.39 4.18 3.25
N GLY A 133 2.95 5.14 3.97
CA GLY A 133 2.42 6.50 4.08
C GLY A 133 1.30 6.67 5.09
N ARG A 134 0.95 7.92 5.36
CA ARG A 134 0.11 8.32 6.50
C ARG A 134 -1.31 7.76 6.48
N TYR A 135 -1.94 7.67 5.31
CA TYR A 135 -3.32 7.16 5.19
C TYR A 135 -3.41 5.68 5.56
N ALA A 136 -2.46 4.87 5.07
CA ALA A 136 -2.38 3.46 5.43
C ALA A 136 -2.02 3.28 6.90
N MET A 137 -1.08 4.08 7.45
CA MET A 137 -0.71 4.03 8.87
C MET A 137 -1.89 4.39 9.79
N ALA A 138 -2.68 5.40 9.43
CA ALA A 138 -3.86 5.79 10.21
C ALA A 138 -4.90 4.66 10.28
N TYR A 139 -5.11 3.93 9.20
CA TYR A 139 -6.08 2.85 9.14
C TYR A 139 -5.54 1.54 9.74
N HIS A 140 -4.43 1.02 9.21
CA HIS A 140 -3.93 -0.31 9.61
C HIS A 140 -3.22 -0.36 10.95
N MET A 141 -2.68 0.77 11.42
CA MET A 141 -1.90 0.86 12.66
C MET A 141 -2.54 1.77 13.71
N ASN A 142 -3.71 2.35 13.42
CA ASN A 142 -4.41 3.31 14.28
C ASN A 142 -3.51 4.50 14.70
N ILE A 143 -2.62 4.95 13.80
CA ILE A 143 -1.72 6.06 14.08
C ILE A 143 -2.50 7.39 14.01
N PRO A 144 -2.56 8.15 15.12
CA PRO A 144 -3.27 9.43 15.13
C PRO A 144 -2.56 10.47 14.26
N ALA A 145 -3.34 11.44 13.74
CA ALA A 145 -2.82 12.52 12.90
C ALA A 145 -1.75 13.40 13.59
N SER A 146 -1.73 13.43 14.91
CA SER A 146 -0.77 14.18 15.72
C SER A 146 0.65 13.57 15.69
N ARG A 147 0.81 12.28 15.41
CA ARG A 147 2.13 11.66 15.28
C ARG A 147 2.73 11.96 13.91
N THR A 148 3.98 12.41 13.91
CA THR A 148 4.70 12.65 12.65
C THR A 148 5.14 11.33 11.98
N LEU A 149 5.43 11.39 10.68
CA LEU A 149 5.98 10.25 9.95
C LEU A 149 7.32 9.79 10.58
N ALA A 150 8.15 10.75 11.01
CA ALA A 150 9.44 10.45 11.65
C ALA A 150 9.24 9.68 12.95
N ASP A 151 8.32 10.13 13.83
CA ASP A 151 8.05 9.46 15.11
C ASP A 151 7.56 8.01 14.91
N VAL A 152 6.70 7.80 13.92
CA VAL A 152 6.18 6.46 13.65
C VAL A 152 7.28 5.55 13.11
N VAL A 153 8.02 5.99 12.09
CA VAL A 153 9.02 5.14 11.44
C VAL A 153 10.26 4.95 12.32
N SER A 154 10.65 5.94 13.16
CA SER A 154 11.78 5.79 14.09
C SER A 154 11.55 4.77 15.21
N SER A 155 10.29 4.46 15.51
CA SER A 155 9.93 3.39 16.45
C SER A 155 10.06 1.98 15.86
N TYR A 156 10.79 1.82 14.77
CA TYR A 156 10.84 0.57 14.00
C TYR A 156 11.30 -0.65 14.80
N GLU A 157 12.15 -0.49 15.79
CA GLU A 157 12.62 -1.59 16.64
C GLU A 157 11.43 -2.33 17.29
N SER A 158 10.43 -1.58 17.79
CA SER A 158 9.24 -2.16 18.40
C SER A 158 8.38 -2.94 17.39
N TYR A 159 8.30 -2.47 16.16
CA TYR A 159 7.56 -3.17 15.11
C TYR A 159 8.26 -4.45 14.66
N PHE A 160 9.60 -4.44 14.56
CA PHE A 160 10.37 -5.64 14.26
C PHE A 160 10.32 -6.68 15.40
N ALA A 161 10.27 -6.23 16.66
CA ALA A 161 10.16 -7.10 17.83
C ALA A 161 8.74 -7.70 18.01
N SER A 162 7.73 -7.17 17.32
CA SER A 162 6.35 -7.64 17.45
C SER A 162 6.21 -9.10 16.98
N GLN A 163 5.53 -9.90 17.80
CA GLN A 163 5.15 -11.28 17.46
C GLN A 163 3.76 -11.38 16.85
N ALA A 164 3.06 -10.25 16.67
CA ALA A 164 1.75 -10.24 16.02
C ALA A 164 1.84 -10.70 14.57
N LEU A 165 0.81 -11.41 14.11
CA LEU A 165 0.63 -11.81 12.73
C LEU A 165 -0.70 -11.29 12.18
N PRO A 166 -0.66 -10.67 11.01
CA PRO A 166 0.55 -10.25 10.27
C PRO A 166 1.34 -9.19 11.03
N ARG A 167 2.67 -9.18 10.89
CA ARG A 167 3.51 -8.08 11.39
C ARG A 167 3.30 -6.84 10.52
N LEU A 168 3.17 -5.68 11.14
CA LEU A 168 3.00 -4.40 10.44
C LEU A 168 4.30 -3.59 10.50
N LEU A 169 4.83 -3.18 9.34
CA LEU A 169 6.00 -2.32 9.25
C LEU A 169 5.67 -1.01 8.55
N PRO A 170 5.82 0.15 9.23
CA PRO A 170 5.53 1.45 8.66
C PRO A 170 6.65 1.91 7.71
N LEU A 171 6.31 2.40 6.52
CA LEU A 171 7.25 2.98 5.58
C LEU A 171 6.84 4.40 5.17
N PRO A 172 7.78 5.32 4.96
CA PRO A 172 7.50 6.55 4.25
C PRO A 172 7.04 6.20 2.83
N HIS A 173 6.17 7.04 2.24
CA HIS A 173 5.83 6.85 0.83
C HIS A 173 7.10 7.04 -0.04
N PRO A 174 7.41 6.13 -0.98
CA PRO A 174 8.66 6.14 -1.74
C PRO A 174 8.73 7.22 -2.83
N SER A 175 7.78 8.18 -2.85
CA SER A 175 7.77 9.26 -3.83
C SER A 175 8.91 10.27 -3.61
N TRP A 176 9.24 11.00 -4.68
CA TRP A 176 10.23 12.08 -4.64
C TRP A 176 9.90 13.17 -3.60
N ARG A 177 8.63 13.34 -3.23
CA ARG A 177 8.18 14.30 -2.21
C ARG A 177 8.79 14.03 -0.83
N ASN A 178 9.15 12.80 -0.55
CA ASN A 178 9.82 12.41 0.69
C ASN A 178 11.36 12.45 0.61
N THR A 179 11.94 12.92 -0.49
CA THR A 179 13.42 13.02 -0.61
C THR A 179 14.02 13.92 0.47
N HIS A 180 13.34 15.02 0.83
CA HIS A 180 13.79 15.88 1.92
C HIS A 180 13.73 15.16 3.28
N TRP A 181 12.68 14.38 3.52
CA TRP A 181 12.56 13.57 4.72
C TRP A 181 13.68 12.52 4.81
N LEU A 182 13.98 11.83 3.72
CA LEU A 182 15.05 10.84 3.65
C LEU A 182 16.41 11.47 3.96
N LYS A 183 16.69 12.65 3.40
CA LYS A 183 17.93 13.39 3.70
C LYS A 183 18.06 13.78 5.19
N LYS A 184 16.96 14.09 5.86
CA LYS A 184 16.92 14.39 7.30
C LYS A 184 16.98 13.14 8.18
N ASN A 185 16.66 11.97 7.63
CA ASN A 185 16.59 10.71 8.36
C ASN A 185 17.45 9.63 7.68
N PRO A 186 18.78 9.82 7.58
CA PRO A 186 19.67 8.88 6.88
C PRO A 186 19.68 7.49 7.50
N TRP A 187 19.33 7.38 8.78
CA TRP A 187 19.16 6.10 9.49
C TRP A 187 18.14 5.18 8.81
N PHE A 188 17.16 5.74 8.12
CA PHE A 188 16.14 4.94 7.44
C PHE A 188 16.77 4.02 6.37
N GLU A 189 17.57 4.57 5.48
CA GLU A 189 18.24 3.76 4.44
C GLU A 189 19.43 2.97 5.01
N ALA A 190 20.12 3.49 6.03
CA ALA A 190 21.30 2.83 6.60
C ALA A 190 20.97 1.68 7.58
N ALA A 191 19.90 1.80 8.36
CA ALA A 191 19.57 0.83 9.41
C ALA A 191 18.23 0.12 9.18
N TYR A 192 17.16 0.86 8.84
CA TYR A 192 15.84 0.28 8.67
C TYR A 192 15.74 -0.58 7.41
N VAL A 193 16.19 -0.08 6.25
CA VAL A 193 16.07 -0.78 4.96
C VAL A 193 16.76 -2.13 4.94
N PRO A 194 17.98 -2.32 5.46
CA PRO A 194 18.58 -3.66 5.54
C PRO A 194 17.73 -4.67 6.33
N ARG A 195 17.16 -4.26 7.45
CA ARG A 195 16.26 -5.12 8.26
C ARG A 195 14.94 -5.39 7.54
N LEU A 196 14.41 -4.40 6.83
CA LEU A 196 13.21 -4.56 6.02
C LEU A 196 13.44 -5.61 4.92
N ARG A 197 14.57 -5.54 4.21
CA ARG A 197 14.95 -6.54 3.19
C ARG A 197 15.01 -7.95 3.76
N GLN A 198 15.63 -8.10 4.93
CA GLN A 198 15.70 -9.41 5.59
C GLN A 198 14.29 -9.92 5.93
N ALA A 199 13.45 -9.09 6.55
CA ALA A 199 12.09 -9.50 6.90
C ALA A 199 11.24 -9.85 5.66
N VAL A 200 11.45 -9.17 4.53
CA VAL A 200 10.79 -9.49 3.26
C VAL A 200 11.31 -10.81 2.68
N ALA A 201 12.63 -11.03 2.69
CA ALA A 201 13.23 -12.27 2.23
C ALA A 201 12.74 -13.46 3.05
N ASP A 202 12.70 -13.34 4.38
CA ASP A 202 12.24 -14.37 5.30
C ASP A 202 10.78 -14.80 5.02
N VAL A 203 9.87 -13.85 4.82
CA VAL A 203 8.45 -14.19 4.55
C VAL A 203 8.24 -14.77 3.16
N LEU A 204 9.06 -14.38 2.18
CA LEU A 204 8.97 -14.86 0.80
C LEU A 204 9.83 -16.11 0.54
N ALA A 205 10.64 -16.53 1.50
CA ALA A 205 11.60 -17.64 1.40
C ALA A 205 12.55 -17.46 0.20
N LEU A 206 13.15 -16.27 0.09
CA LEU A 206 14.08 -15.88 -0.97
C LEU A 206 15.54 -16.00 -0.51
#